data_6de537fb0fe26524fb33fa9201f7f3d9
#
_entry.id   6de537fb0fe26524fb33fa9201f7f3d9
#
_cell.length_a   1.000
_cell.length_b   1.000
_cell.length_c   1.000
_cell.angle_alpha   90.00
_cell.angle_beta   90.00
_cell.angle_gamma   90.00
#
_symmetry.space_group_name_H-M   'P 1'
#
loop_
_entity.id
_entity.type
_entity.pdbx_description
1 polymer ?
#
loop_
_entity_poly.entity_id
_entity_poly.type
_entity_poly.pdbx_seq_one_letter_code
_entity_poly.pdbx_strand_id
1 'polypeptide(L)'
;LLSTSDILSIHARSDDGKCLVDAQDIAHMKHGAYLINTARGFLVDEPALIAALQSGQLRGAALDVFAQEPLPLDSPLITMPNVVLCPHLGGLSQDMNPRSAQFAAEDAIRFLKGEPLLHAYRG
;
A
#
# COMPACT_ATOMS: atom_id res chain seq x y z
N LEU A 1 13.75 -10.75 -9.01
CA LEU A 1 13.48 -9.85 -7.89
C LEU A 1 12.95 -10.65 -6.69
N LEU A 2 11.79 -11.30 -6.78
CA LEU A 2 11.10 -11.94 -5.64
C LEU A 2 11.98 -12.97 -4.90
N SER A 3 12.67 -13.86 -5.62
CA SER A 3 13.46 -14.94 -5.04
C SER A 3 14.80 -14.50 -4.40
N THR A 4 15.19 -13.25 -4.60
CA THR A 4 16.51 -12.74 -4.15
C THR A 4 16.42 -11.60 -3.13
N SER A 5 15.22 -11.02 -2.98
CA SER A 5 15.03 -9.87 -2.08
C SER A 5 14.70 -10.33 -0.67
N ASP A 6 15.33 -9.74 0.33
CA ASP A 6 15.01 -9.94 1.75
C ASP A 6 13.78 -9.16 2.17
N ILE A 7 13.50 -8.05 1.48
CA ILE A 7 12.37 -7.17 1.74
C ILE A 7 11.73 -6.78 0.40
N LEU A 8 10.43 -7.02 0.26
CA LEU A 8 9.61 -6.50 -0.82
C LEU A 8 8.77 -5.35 -0.31
N SER A 9 8.95 -4.16 -0.85
CA SER A 9 8.14 -2.98 -0.51
C SER A 9 7.35 -2.51 -1.73
N ILE A 10 6.02 -2.38 -1.57
CA ILE A 10 5.09 -2.06 -2.64
C ILE A 10 4.76 -0.57 -2.60
N HIS A 11 5.07 0.13 -3.70
CA HIS A 11 4.80 1.56 -3.91
C HIS A 11 4.09 1.81 -5.24
N ALA A 12 3.58 0.74 -5.86
CA ALA A 12 2.91 0.82 -7.15
C ALA A 12 1.55 1.50 -7.04
N ARG A 13 1.18 2.25 -8.07
CA ARG A 13 -0.18 2.68 -8.32
C ARG A 13 -0.80 1.71 -9.34
N SER A 14 -2.00 1.27 -9.09
CA SER A 14 -2.81 0.52 -10.05
C SER A 14 -4.19 1.15 -10.09
N ASP A 15 -4.60 1.56 -11.28
CA ASP A 15 -5.90 2.18 -11.50
C ASP A 15 -6.93 1.16 -12.04
N ASP A 16 -6.48 -0.07 -12.37
CA ASP A 16 -7.30 -1.16 -12.92
C ASP A 16 -7.75 -2.20 -11.87
N GLY A 17 -7.39 -2.00 -10.60
CA GLY A 17 -7.79 -2.88 -9.51
C GLY A 17 -7.13 -4.26 -9.51
N LYS A 18 -6.10 -4.47 -10.34
CA LYS A 18 -5.42 -5.77 -10.43
C LYS A 18 -4.48 -6.01 -9.26
N CYS A 19 -4.46 -7.26 -8.78
CA CYS A 19 -3.46 -7.76 -7.87
C CYS A 19 -2.08 -7.72 -8.55
N LEU A 20 -1.08 -7.19 -7.84
CA LEU A 20 0.30 -7.10 -8.33
C LEU A 20 1.17 -8.24 -7.78
N VAL A 21 0.89 -8.68 -6.56
CA VAL A 21 1.63 -9.74 -5.86
C VAL A 21 0.62 -10.81 -5.48
N ASP A 22 0.48 -11.78 -6.33
CA ASP A 22 -0.46 -12.89 -6.15
C ASP A 22 0.13 -14.03 -5.30
N ALA A 23 -0.64 -15.13 -5.12
CA ALA A 23 -0.22 -16.30 -4.36
C ALA A 23 1.05 -16.97 -4.92
N GLN A 24 1.23 -16.96 -6.25
CA GLN A 24 2.41 -17.52 -6.88
C GLN A 24 3.64 -16.65 -6.63
N ASP A 25 3.47 -15.32 -6.71
CA ASP A 25 4.52 -14.35 -6.42
C ASP A 25 4.99 -14.48 -4.96
N ILE A 26 4.05 -14.60 -4.03
CA ILE A 26 4.36 -14.79 -2.59
C ILE A 26 5.12 -16.12 -2.39
N ALA A 27 4.71 -17.19 -3.06
CA ALA A 27 5.42 -18.49 -2.98
C ALA A 27 6.84 -18.44 -3.57
N HIS A 28 7.08 -17.55 -4.54
CA HIS A 28 8.40 -17.33 -5.13
C HIS A 28 9.29 -16.36 -4.31
N MET A 29 8.77 -15.69 -3.31
CA MET A 29 9.59 -14.87 -2.43
C MET A 29 10.60 -15.69 -1.66
N LYS A 30 11.73 -15.07 -1.35
CA LYS A 30 12.77 -15.72 -0.55
C LYS A 30 12.18 -16.15 0.80
N HIS A 31 12.46 -17.39 1.21
CA HIS A 31 12.05 -17.89 2.53
C HIS A 31 12.59 -16.95 3.64
N GLY A 32 11.73 -16.54 4.54
CA GLY A 32 12.06 -15.62 5.60
C GLY A 32 12.14 -14.14 5.18
N ALA A 33 11.67 -13.79 3.98
CA ALA A 33 11.57 -12.40 3.55
C ALA A 33 10.43 -11.65 4.27
N TYR A 34 10.47 -10.32 4.18
CA TYR A 34 9.43 -9.42 4.66
C TYR A 34 8.66 -8.79 3.51
N LEU A 35 7.37 -8.56 3.69
CA LEU A 35 6.54 -7.80 2.77
C LEU A 35 6.04 -6.50 3.42
N ILE A 36 6.19 -5.38 2.72
CA ILE A 36 5.71 -4.07 3.16
C ILE A 36 4.72 -3.54 2.12
N ASN A 37 3.50 -3.19 2.54
CA ASN A 37 2.51 -2.57 1.67
C ASN A 37 1.99 -1.27 2.26
N THR A 38 2.37 -0.15 1.66
CA THR A 38 1.88 1.20 1.96
C THR A 38 1.17 1.84 0.76
N ALA A 39 0.85 1.04 -0.26
CA ALA A 39 0.25 1.51 -1.50
C ALA A 39 -1.27 1.31 -1.50
N ARG A 40 -1.74 0.09 -1.80
CA ARG A 40 -3.17 -0.28 -1.78
C ARG A 40 -3.31 -1.75 -1.38
N GLY A 41 -4.36 -2.07 -0.59
CA GLY A 41 -4.59 -3.43 -0.10
C GLY A 41 -4.78 -4.46 -1.20
N PHE A 42 -5.56 -4.14 -2.23
CA PHE A 42 -5.86 -5.03 -3.35
C PHE A 42 -4.63 -5.40 -4.21
N LEU A 43 -3.49 -4.73 -4.05
CA LEU A 43 -2.26 -5.06 -4.77
C LEU A 43 -1.63 -6.37 -4.29
N VAL A 44 -2.03 -6.88 -3.14
CA VAL A 44 -1.53 -8.14 -2.57
C VAL A 44 -2.70 -9.10 -2.38
N ASP A 45 -2.51 -10.35 -2.71
CA ASP A 45 -3.42 -11.43 -2.33
C ASP A 45 -3.35 -11.63 -0.80
N GLU A 46 -4.25 -10.96 -0.06
CA GLU A 46 -4.24 -10.95 1.41
C GLU A 46 -4.43 -12.34 2.02
N PRO A 47 -5.34 -13.20 1.53
CA PRO A 47 -5.41 -14.60 1.96
C PRO A 47 -4.10 -15.36 1.80
N ALA A 48 -3.43 -15.22 0.66
CA ALA A 48 -2.14 -15.87 0.41
C ALA A 48 -1.02 -15.30 1.32
N LEU A 49 -1.02 -13.99 1.56
CA LEU A 49 -0.12 -13.34 2.51
C LEU A 49 -0.29 -13.91 3.93
N ILE A 50 -1.54 -14.02 4.40
CA ILE A 50 -1.86 -14.61 5.71
C ILE A 50 -1.32 -16.03 5.80
N ALA A 51 -1.57 -16.87 4.80
CA ALA A 51 -1.08 -18.23 4.77
C ALA A 51 0.47 -18.32 4.79
N ALA A 52 1.14 -17.44 4.06
CA ALA A 52 2.60 -17.36 4.03
C ALA A 52 3.21 -16.93 5.36
N LEU A 53 2.54 -16.01 6.07
CA LEU A 53 2.95 -15.57 7.41
C LEU A 53 2.75 -16.66 8.46
N GLN A 54 1.64 -17.40 8.38
CA GLN A 54 1.33 -18.52 9.28
C GLN A 54 2.27 -19.70 9.11
N SER A 55 2.64 -20.00 7.86
CA SER A 55 3.56 -21.10 7.54
C SER A 55 5.04 -20.75 7.83
N GLY A 56 5.36 -19.48 8.03
CA GLY A 56 6.74 -18.99 8.17
C GLY A 56 7.48 -18.85 6.83
N GLN A 57 6.81 -19.00 5.69
CA GLN A 57 7.37 -18.68 4.37
C GLN A 57 7.83 -17.22 4.34
N LEU A 58 6.99 -16.31 4.83
CA LEU A 58 7.36 -14.94 5.14
C LEU A 58 7.63 -14.78 6.64
N ARG A 59 8.70 -14.08 6.96
CA ARG A 59 9.08 -13.80 8.34
C ARG A 59 8.19 -12.76 9.00
N GLY A 60 7.68 -11.81 8.22
CA GLY A 60 6.77 -10.79 8.72
C GLY A 60 6.24 -9.87 7.63
N ALA A 61 5.28 -9.04 8.01
CA ALA A 61 4.74 -8.00 7.14
C ALA A 61 4.50 -6.69 7.88
N ALA A 62 4.56 -5.57 7.15
CA ALA A 62 4.11 -4.26 7.60
C ALA A 62 3.06 -3.73 6.62
N LEU A 63 1.85 -3.49 7.11
CA LEU A 63 0.69 -3.17 6.29
C LEU A 63 0.07 -1.86 6.78
N ASP A 64 0.01 -0.88 5.90
CA ASP A 64 -0.70 0.38 6.12
C ASP A 64 -2.07 0.38 5.43
N VAL A 65 -2.29 -0.59 4.54
CA VAL A 65 -3.48 -0.75 3.70
C VAL A 65 -3.93 -2.21 3.67
N PHE A 66 -5.24 -2.43 3.50
CA PHE A 66 -5.87 -3.75 3.59
C PHE A 66 -6.82 -3.99 2.42
N ALA A 67 -7.12 -5.26 2.14
CA ALA A 67 -8.09 -5.65 1.11
C ALA A 67 -9.49 -5.09 1.42
N GLN A 68 -9.85 -5.04 2.71
CA GLN A 68 -11.05 -4.37 3.21
C GLN A 68 -10.64 -3.33 4.27
N GLU A 69 -11.09 -2.10 4.10
CA GLU A 69 -10.87 -1.00 5.04
C GLU A 69 -12.21 -0.44 5.53
N PRO A 70 -12.40 -0.29 6.86
CA PRO A 70 -11.49 -0.65 7.95
C PRO A 70 -11.23 -2.17 8.01
N LEU A 71 -10.03 -2.55 8.52
CA LEU A 71 -9.68 -3.97 8.71
C LEU A 71 -10.72 -4.65 9.62
N PRO A 72 -11.34 -5.78 9.20
CA PRO A 72 -12.30 -6.49 10.01
C PRO A 72 -11.71 -6.94 11.35
N LEU A 73 -12.48 -6.83 12.43
CA LEU A 73 -12.01 -7.18 13.79
C LEU A 73 -11.70 -8.67 13.97
N ASP A 74 -12.21 -9.52 13.10
CA ASP A 74 -11.95 -10.96 13.06
C ASP A 74 -10.81 -11.34 12.10
N SER A 75 -10.14 -10.34 11.50
CA SER A 75 -8.99 -10.60 10.63
C SER A 75 -7.84 -11.27 11.40
N PRO A 76 -7.30 -12.39 10.89
CA PRO A 76 -6.13 -13.04 11.49
C PRO A 76 -4.92 -12.11 11.66
N LEU A 77 -4.77 -11.11 10.79
CA LEU A 77 -3.67 -10.16 10.83
C LEU A 77 -3.55 -9.43 12.19
N ILE A 78 -4.67 -9.19 12.87
CA ILE A 78 -4.70 -8.45 14.15
C ILE A 78 -3.93 -9.20 15.26
N THR A 79 -3.97 -10.53 15.23
CA THR A 79 -3.37 -11.36 16.29
C THR A 79 -2.01 -11.93 15.93
N MET A 80 -1.52 -11.70 14.72
CA MET A 80 -0.21 -12.20 14.27
C MET A 80 0.93 -11.39 14.88
N PRO A 81 1.86 -12.02 15.64
CA PRO A 81 2.95 -11.31 16.31
C PRO A 81 4.04 -10.84 15.35
N ASN A 82 4.04 -11.34 14.12
CA ASN A 82 4.98 -10.99 13.06
C ASN A 82 4.40 -9.98 12.04
N VAL A 83 3.30 -9.29 12.40
CA VAL A 83 2.66 -8.29 11.55
C VAL A 83 2.60 -6.94 12.25
N VAL A 84 3.01 -5.89 11.55
CA VAL A 84 2.81 -4.50 11.97
C VAL A 84 1.68 -3.92 11.15
N LEU A 85 0.67 -3.35 11.82
CA LEU A 85 -0.50 -2.76 11.20
C LEU A 85 -0.55 -1.25 11.46
N CYS A 86 -0.84 -0.48 10.43
CA CYS A 86 -1.16 0.95 10.52
C CYS A 86 -2.51 1.21 9.84
N PRO A 87 -3.33 2.14 10.36
CA PRO A 87 -4.65 2.41 9.81
C PRO A 87 -4.61 3.45 8.67
N HIS A 88 -3.94 3.14 7.55
CA HIS A 88 -3.82 3.95 6.33
C HIS A 88 -3.28 5.36 6.61
N LEU A 89 -2.16 5.44 7.33
CA LEU A 89 -1.53 6.70 7.75
C LEU A 89 -0.39 7.16 6.85
N GLY A 90 0.04 6.37 5.87
CA GLY A 90 1.23 6.65 5.05
C GLY A 90 1.19 7.98 4.29
N GLY A 91 -0.02 8.50 3.98
CA GLY A 91 -0.22 9.81 3.38
C GLY A 91 -0.46 10.96 4.37
N LEU A 92 -0.54 10.69 5.68
CA LEU A 92 -0.89 11.66 6.71
C LEU A 92 0.36 12.25 7.36
N SER A 93 1.07 13.12 6.66
CA SER A 93 2.13 13.92 7.27
C SER A 93 1.63 15.35 7.58
N GLN A 94 2.26 16.00 8.57
CA GLN A 94 1.93 17.38 8.93
C GLN A 94 2.11 18.35 7.75
N ASP A 95 3.03 18.05 6.84
CA ASP A 95 3.34 18.90 5.69
C ASP A 95 2.51 18.57 4.45
N MET A 96 2.05 17.33 4.28
CA MET A 96 1.35 16.89 3.07
C MET A 96 -0.03 17.53 2.90
N ASN A 97 -0.83 17.56 3.96
CA ASN A 97 -2.20 18.09 3.88
C ASN A 97 -2.24 19.59 3.56
N PRO A 98 -1.45 20.48 4.22
CA PRO A 98 -1.38 21.88 3.85
C PRO A 98 -0.90 22.13 2.42
N ARG A 99 0.13 21.39 1.96
CA ARG A 99 0.67 21.52 0.60
C ARG A 99 -0.33 21.06 -0.46
N SER A 100 -1.00 19.94 -0.24
CA SER A 100 -2.03 19.46 -1.18
C SER A 100 -3.20 20.42 -1.28
N ALA A 101 -3.67 20.98 -0.15
CA ALA A 101 -4.72 21.98 -0.11
C ALA A 101 -4.30 23.28 -0.82
N GLN A 102 -3.05 23.73 -0.63
CA GLN A 102 -2.50 24.90 -1.31
C GLN A 102 -2.48 24.69 -2.82
N PHE A 103 -1.94 23.56 -3.31
CA PHE A 103 -1.87 23.26 -4.74
C PHE A 103 -3.26 23.19 -5.38
N ALA A 104 -4.20 22.57 -4.69
CA ALA A 104 -5.59 22.50 -5.16
C ALA A 104 -6.23 23.89 -5.24
N ALA A 105 -6.01 24.74 -4.23
CA ALA A 105 -6.53 26.13 -4.21
C ALA A 105 -5.89 26.99 -5.31
N GLU A 106 -4.57 26.88 -5.49
CA GLU A 106 -3.87 27.59 -6.56
C GLU A 106 -4.42 27.24 -7.94
N ASP A 107 -4.59 25.97 -8.23
CA ASP A 107 -5.11 25.51 -9.52
C ASP A 107 -6.60 25.86 -9.70
N ALA A 108 -7.40 25.82 -8.65
CA ALA A 108 -8.78 26.28 -8.70
C ALA A 108 -8.89 27.79 -9.05
N ILE A 109 -8.06 28.62 -8.43
CA ILE A 109 -8.00 30.06 -8.73
C ILE A 109 -7.55 30.29 -10.18
N ARG A 110 -6.54 29.56 -10.65
CA ARG A 110 -6.05 29.68 -12.03
C ARG A 110 -7.10 29.24 -13.03
N PHE A 111 -7.82 28.15 -12.75
CA PHE A 111 -8.93 27.69 -13.58
C PHE A 111 -10.01 28.77 -13.74
N LEU A 112 -10.43 29.41 -12.64
CA LEU A 112 -11.43 30.48 -12.65
C LEU A 112 -10.97 31.73 -13.44
N LYS A 113 -9.66 31.95 -13.52
CA LYS A 113 -9.05 33.05 -14.28
C LYS A 113 -8.76 32.68 -15.75
N GLY A 114 -9.00 31.44 -16.17
CA GLY A 114 -8.63 30.96 -17.51
C GLY A 114 -7.11 30.80 -17.72
N GLU A 115 -6.34 30.68 -16.63
CA GLU A 115 -4.89 30.51 -16.66
C GLU A 115 -4.53 28.99 -16.72
N PRO A 116 -3.36 28.62 -17.27
CA PRO A 116 -2.87 27.24 -17.23
C PRO A 116 -2.69 26.72 -15.82
N LEU A 117 -3.10 25.45 -15.57
CA LEU A 117 -2.90 24.78 -14.29
C LEU A 117 -1.41 24.41 -14.08
N LEU A 118 -0.92 24.52 -12.84
CA LEU A 118 0.47 24.23 -12.48
C LEU A 118 0.66 22.78 -12.00
N HIS A 119 -0.36 22.23 -11.34
CA HIS A 119 -0.28 20.94 -10.64
C HIS A 119 -1.20 19.87 -11.25
N ALA A 120 -1.73 20.13 -12.46
CA ALA A 120 -2.59 19.17 -13.15
C ALA A 120 -1.84 17.87 -13.43
N TYR A 121 -2.45 16.74 -13.09
CA TYR A 121 -1.97 15.44 -13.48
C TYR A 121 -2.01 15.32 -15.02
N ARG A 122 -0.87 15.05 -15.60
CA ARG A 122 -0.73 14.71 -17.03
C ARG A 122 -0.35 13.24 -17.06
N GLY A 123 -1.41 12.37 -17.21
CA GLY A 123 -1.27 10.92 -17.29
C GLY A 123 -0.29 10.44 -18.36
#